data_dc6c69cc38067654372439fd8476fb59
#
_entry.id   dc6c69cc38067654372439fd8476fb59
#
_cell.length_a   1.000
_cell.length_b   1.000
_cell.length_c   1.000
_cell.angle_alpha   90.00
_cell.angle_beta   90.00
_cell.angle_gamma   90.00
#
_symmetry.space_group_name_H-M   'P 1'
#
loop_
_entity.id
_entity.type
_entity.pdbx_description
1 polymer ?
#
loop_
_entity_poly.entity_id
_entity_poly.type
_entity_poly.pdbx_seq_one_letter_code
_entity_poly.pdbx_strand_id
1 'polypeptide(L)'
;MLIAPDHGPRTKPKALNAALALARGTFTAVFDAEDRPAPDQLHRALDAFEAEGAALACVQARLTIDNTADSWLARLFTAEYAGLFDVLLPGLAERKLPLPLGGSSNHFRGIR
;
A
#
# COMPACT_ATOMS: atom_id res chain seq x y z
N MET A 1 -5.12 20.49 -1.46
CA MET A 1 -6.03 19.61 -0.67
C MET A 1 -7.28 19.37 -1.51
N LEU A 2 -7.71 18.10 -1.65
CA LEU A 2 -8.94 17.74 -2.34
C LEU A 2 -10.00 17.35 -1.29
N ILE A 3 -11.20 17.88 -1.41
CA ILE A 3 -12.33 17.51 -0.56
C ILE A 3 -13.27 16.63 -1.39
N ALA A 4 -13.45 15.38 -0.99
CA ALA A 4 -14.40 14.48 -1.64
C ALA A 4 -15.85 14.94 -1.39
N PRO A 5 -16.76 14.76 -2.37
CA PRO A 5 -18.17 15.13 -2.20
C PRO A 5 -18.82 14.46 -0.99
N ASP A 6 -19.59 15.19 -0.18
CA ASP A 6 -20.21 14.69 1.07
C ASP A 6 -21.54 13.94 0.87
N HIS A 7 -21.88 13.56 -0.36
CA HIS A 7 -23.05 12.73 -0.64
C HIS A 7 -22.70 11.25 -0.78
N GLY A 8 -23.58 10.35 -0.36
CA GLY A 8 -23.38 8.89 -0.41
C GLY A 8 -22.47 8.35 0.71
N PRO A 9 -22.05 7.10 0.63
CA PRO A 9 -21.29 6.45 1.71
C PRO A 9 -19.92 7.10 1.88
N ARG A 10 -19.50 7.31 3.13
CA ARG A 10 -18.15 7.79 3.49
C ARG A 10 -17.18 6.62 3.53
N THR A 11 -16.62 6.27 2.38
CA THR A 11 -15.70 5.14 2.24
C THR A 11 -14.38 5.55 1.59
N LYS A 12 -13.30 4.84 1.92
CA LYS A 12 -11.97 5.05 1.32
C LYS A 12 -12.00 4.92 -0.22
N PRO A 13 -12.63 3.89 -0.83
CA PRO A 13 -12.70 3.79 -2.28
C PRO A 13 -13.33 5.03 -2.96
N LYS A 14 -14.36 5.62 -2.37
CA LYS A 14 -14.98 6.84 -2.89
C LYS A 14 -13.99 8.00 -2.91
N ALA A 15 -13.25 8.20 -1.81
CA ALA A 15 -12.24 9.26 -1.71
C ALA A 15 -11.11 9.04 -2.73
N LEU A 16 -10.65 7.79 -2.86
CA LEU A 16 -9.61 7.43 -3.82
C LEU A 16 -10.06 7.66 -5.27
N ASN A 17 -11.29 7.28 -5.63
CA ASN A 17 -11.83 7.51 -6.97
C ASN A 17 -11.93 9.01 -7.29
N ALA A 18 -12.34 9.84 -6.33
CA ALA A 18 -12.36 11.29 -6.51
C ALA A 18 -10.96 11.88 -6.71
N ALA A 19 -9.97 11.39 -5.98
CA ALA A 19 -8.57 11.81 -6.09
C ALA A 19 -7.93 11.31 -7.39
N LEU A 20 -8.23 10.09 -7.82
CA LEU A 20 -7.66 9.47 -9.01
C LEU A 20 -7.97 10.26 -10.29
N ALA A 21 -9.16 10.87 -10.38
CA ALA A 21 -9.54 11.72 -11.50
C ALA A 21 -8.61 12.94 -11.68
N LEU A 22 -7.91 13.34 -10.62
CA LEU A 22 -6.97 14.47 -10.61
C LEU A 22 -5.50 14.03 -10.59
N ALA A 23 -5.23 12.75 -10.49
CA ALA A 23 -3.86 12.22 -10.50
C ALA A 23 -3.22 12.44 -11.88
N ARG A 24 -1.99 12.99 -11.89
CA ARG A 24 -1.25 13.32 -13.13
C ARG A 24 0.08 12.58 -13.25
N GLY A 25 0.48 11.86 -12.20
CA GLY A 25 1.75 11.13 -12.16
C GLY A 25 1.72 9.84 -12.97
N THR A 26 2.89 9.36 -13.34
CA THR A 26 3.10 8.03 -13.95
C THR A 26 2.87 6.91 -12.93
N PHE A 27 3.15 7.20 -11.66
CA PHE A 27 2.93 6.30 -10.54
C PHE A 27 2.00 6.95 -9.51
N THR A 28 1.18 6.14 -8.85
CA THR A 28 0.26 6.59 -7.80
C THR A 28 0.51 5.79 -6.54
N ALA A 29 0.80 6.48 -5.43
CA ALA A 29 0.93 5.86 -4.12
C ALA A 29 -0.33 6.12 -3.28
N VAL A 30 -0.74 5.11 -2.51
CA VAL A 30 -1.89 5.18 -1.60
C VAL A 30 -1.39 4.95 -0.18
N PHE A 31 -1.63 5.92 0.70
CA PHE A 31 -1.33 5.86 2.13
C PHE A 31 -2.59 6.13 2.94
N ASP A 32 -2.66 5.59 4.15
CA ASP A 32 -3.61 6.03 5.16
C ASP A 32 -3.08 7.30 5.86
N ALA A 33 -3.98 8.09 6.45
CA ALA A 33 -3.62 9.37 7.04
C ALA A 33 -2.64 9.24 8.22
N GLU A 34 -2.67 8.10 8.90
CA GLU A 34 -1.81 7.74 10.03
C GLU A 34 -0.50 7.04 9.62
N ASP A 35 -0.34 6.68 8.35
CA ASP A 35 0.87 5.99 7.89
C ASP A 35 2.12 6.87 8.05
N ARG A 36 3.22 6.22 8.39
CA ARG A 36 4.56 6.81 8.46
C ARG A 36 5.47 6.07 7.47
N PRO A 37 5.42 6.44 6.18
CA PRO A 37 6.28 5.80 5.19
C PRO A 37 7.76 6.05 5.49
N ALA A 38 8.59 5.05 5.22
CA ALA A 38 10.04 5.23 5.30
C ALA A 38 10.49 6.34 4.32
N PRO A 39 11.50 7.14 4.67
CA PRO A 39 11.95 8.26 3.83
C PRO A 39 12.35 7.85 2.40
N ASP A 40 12.80 6.62 2.21
CA ASP A 40 13.24 6.04 0.94
C ASP A 40 12.18 5.17 0.25
N GLN A 41 10.98 5.02 0.84
CA GLN A 41 9.95 4.08 0.35
C GLN A 41 9.54 4.34 -1.10
N LEU A 42 9.37 5.60 -1.49
CA LEU A 42 9.00 5.95 -2.86
C LEU A 42 10.11 5.62 -3.86
N HIS A 43 11.38 5.85 -3.50
CA HIS A 43 12.52 5.49 -4.33
C HIS A 43 12.62 3.98 -4.52
N ARG A 44 12.49 3.21 -3.44
CA ARG A 44 12.50 1.74 -3.51
C ARG A 44 11.35 1.18 -4.36
N ALA A 45 10.18 1.79 -4.29
CA ALA A 45 9.06 1.40 -5.15
C ALA A 45 9.35 1.70 -6.62
N LEU A 46 9.97 2.85 -6.91
CA LEU A 46 10.38 3.22 -8.26
C LEU A 46 11.46 2.27 -8.80
N ASP A 47 12.49 1.97 -8.01
CA ASP A 47 13.54 1.02 -8.38
C ASP A 47 12.95 -0.36 -8.73
N ALA A 48 11.96 -0.83 -7.96
CA ALA A 48 11.27 -2.08 -8.26
C ALA A 48 10.50 -2.02 -9.59
N PHE A 49 9.82 -0.89 -9.87
CA PHE A 49 9.13 -0.71 -11.15
C PHE A 49 10.10 -0.63 -12.34
N GLU A 50 11.27 -0.06 -12.15
CA GLU A 50 12.31 0.02 -13.19
C GLU A 50 12.93 -1.34 -13.45
N ALA A 51 13.23 -2.10 -12.40
CA ALA A 51 13.84 -3.43 -12.50
C ALA A 51 12.93 -4.45 -13.20
N GLU A 52 11.64 -4.47 -12.87
CA GLU A 52 10.66 -5.43 -13.40
C GLU A 52 9.95 -4.95 -14.68
N GLY A 53 10.12 -3.69 -15.03
CA GLY A 53 9.58 -3.10 -16.26
C GLY A 53 8.04 -3.02 -16.26
N ALA A 54 7.46 -3.04 -17.47
CA ALA A 54 6.02 -2.81 -17.68
C ALA A 54 5.11 -3.93 -17.14
N ALA A 55 5.66 -5.11 -16.85
CA ALA A 55 4.89 -6.24 -16.31
C ALA A 55 4.45 -6.04 -14.86
N LEU A 56 5.18 -5.21 -14.09
CA LEU A 56 4.87 -4.92 -12.70
C LEU A 56 3.82 -3.80 -12.60
N ALA A 57 2.62 -4.14 -12.20
CA ALA A 57 1.50 -3.19 -12.07
C ALA A 57 1.43 -2.53 -10.69
N CYS A 58 1.83 -3.23 -9.64
CA CYS A 58 1.73 -2.75 -8.25
C CYS A 58 2.91 -3.23 -7.40
N VAL A 59 3.38 -2.36 -6.52
CA VAL A 59 4.33 -2.67 -5.44
C VAL A 59 3.65 -2.41 -4.12
N GLN A 60 3.49 -3.45 -3.31
CA GLN A 60 3.01 -3.36 -1.93
C GLN A 60 4.21 -3.23 -1.01
N ALA A 61 4.30 -2.12 -0.28
CA ALA A 61 5.32 -1.98 0.76
C ALA A 61 4.94 -2.79 2.00
N ARG A 62 5.95 -3.25 2.73
CA ARG A 62 5.78 -3.93 4.01
C ARG A 62 5.21 -2.95 5.04
N LEU A 63 4.17 -3.38 5.75
CA LEU A 63 3.63 -2.66 6.89
C LEU A 63 4.20 -3.24 8.20
N THR A 64 4.61 -2.36 9.09
CA THR A 64 5.09 -2.71 10.44
C THR A 64 4.28 -1.97 11.49
N ILE A 65 4.06 -2.63 12.62
CA ILE A 65 3.40 -2.02 13.79
C ILE A 65 4.47 -1.38 14.65
N ASP A 66 4.40 -0.08 14.87
CA ASP A 66 5.41 0.68 15.63
C ASP A 66 5.17 0.68 17.13
N ASN A 67 3.94 0.42 17.56
CA ASN A 67 3.52 0.41 18.97
C ASN A 67 3.39 -0.99 19.58
N THR A 68 4.18 -1.95 19.13
CA THR A 68 4.17 -3.36 19.58
C THR A 68 4.22 -3.52 21.11
N ALA A 69 4.89 -2.60 21.82
CA ALA A 69 5.06 -2.68 23.28
C ALA A 69 3.82 -2.21 24.06
N ASP A 70 2.87 -1.51 23.44
CA ASP A 70 1.76 -0.85 24.14
C ASP A 70 0.77 -1.83 24.78
N SER A 71 0.55 -2.99 24.16
CA SER A 71 -0.40 -3.98 24.65
C SER A 71 -0.12 -5.39 24.12
N TRP A 72 -0.76 -6.39 24.75
CA TRP A 72 -0.70 -7.75 24.21
C TRP A 72 -1.36 -7.85 22.81
N LEU A 73 -2.41 -7.06 22.58
CA LEU A 73 -3.09 -7.00 21.28
C LEU A 73 -2.18 -6.41 20.19
N ALA A 74 -1.42 -5.34 20.52
CA ALA A 74 -0.43 -4.78 19.59
C ALA A 74 0.67 -5.81 19.22
N ARG A 75 1.09 -6.65 20.17
CA ARG A 75 2.03 -7.75 19.90
C ARG A 75 1.43 -8.81 18.97
N LEU A 76 0.15 -9.13 19.15
CA LEU A 76 -0.55 -10.08 18.27
C LEU A 76 -0.64 -9.53 16.84
N PHE A 77 -1.02 -8.26 16.68
CA PHE A 77 -1.02 -7.60 15.35
C PHE A 77 0.37 -7.55 14.73
N THR A 78 1.41 -7.27 15.52
CA THR A 78 2.79 -7.30 15.01
C THR A 78 3.16 -8.68 14.46
N ALA A 79 2.81 -9.74 15.18
CA ALA A 79 3.08 -11.12 14.74
C ALA A 79 2.27 -11.49 13.48
N GLU A 80 0.99 -11.09 13.42
CA GLU A 80 0.12 -11.30 12.26
C GLU A 80 0.66 -10.58 11.02
N TYR A 81 1.05 -9.30 11.16
CA TYR A 81 1.60 -8.50 10.06
C TYR A 81 2.97 -9.04 9.60
N ALA A 82 3.83 -9.47 10.52
CA ALA A 82 5.07 -10.13 10.16
C ALA A 82 4.81 -11.45 9.39
N GLY A 83 3.88 -12.27 9.84
CA GLY A 83 3.47 -13.48 9.12
C GLY A 83 2.94 -13.18 7.71
N LEU A 84 2.13 -12.13 7.57
CA LEU A 84 1.59 -11.71 6.28
C LEU A 84 2.68 -11.18 5.35
N PHE A 85 3.44 -10.18 5.78
CA PHE A 85 4.36 -9.43 4.91
C PHE A 85 5.73 -10.09 4.75
N ASP A 86 6.18 -10.87 5.72
CA ASP A 86 7.52 -11.48 5.68
C ASP A 86 7.50 -12.94 5.20
N VAL A 87 6.33 -13.61 5.25
CA VAL A 87 6.22 -15.03 4.90
C VAL A 87 5.21 -15.26 3.78
N LEU A 88 3.93 -14.90 4.01
CA LEU A 88 2.85 -15.26 3.11
C LEU A 88 2.96 -14.53 1.76
N LEU A 89 3.02 -13.20 1.76
CA LEU A 89 3.05 -12.42 0.52
C LEU A 89 4.30 -12.72 -0.34
N PRO A 90 5.51 -12.78 0.22
CA PRO A 90 6.69 -13.20 -0.55
C PRO A 90 6.57 -14.61 -1.12
N GLY A 91 6.05 -15.56 -0.34
CA GLY A 91 5.83 -16.93 -0.81
C GLY A 91 4.80 -17.04 -1.95
N LEU A 92 3.74 -16.23 -1.92
CA LEU A 92 2.77 -16.14 -3.02
C LEU A 92 3.39 -15.48 -4.26
N ALA A 93 4.15 -14.40 -4.06
CA ALA A 93 4.82 -13.67 -5.14
C ALA A 93 5.81 -14.56 -5.89
N GLU A 94 6.64 -15.32 -5.18
CA GLU A 94 7.61 -16.26 -5.76
C GLU A 94 6.92 -17.31 -6.64
N ARG A 95 5.73 -17.75 -6.25
CA ARG A 95 4.92 -18.73 -7.00
C ARG A 95 4.03 -18.10 -8.06
N LYS A 96 4.12 -16.78 -8.26
CA LYS A 96 3.27 -16.01 -9.20
C LYS A 96 1.77 -16.19 -8.96
N LEU A 97 1.39 -16.36 -7.69
CA LEU A 97 0.00 -16.46 -7.29
C LEU A 97 -0.61 -15.07 -7.05
N PRO A 98 -1.94 -14.92 -7.11
CA PRO A 98 -2.60 -13.66 -6.78
C PRO A 98 -2.25 -13.19 -5.37
N LEU A 99 -1.89 -11.90 -5.26
CA LEU A 99 -1.54 -11.28 -3.97
C LEU A 99 -2.74 -10.52 -3.42
N PRO A 100 -3.16 -10.78 -2.19
CA PRO A 100 -4.08 -9.91 -1.49
C PRO A 100 -3.35 -8.61 -1.13
N LEU A 101 -3.70 -7.50 -1.79
CA LEU A 101 -3.12 -6.20 -1.47
C LEU A 101 -3.71 -5.64 -0.18
N GLY A 102 -2.86 -5.06 0.65
CA GLY A 102 -3.29 -4.31 1.83
C GLY A 102 -4.04 -3.02 1.48
N GLY A 103 -4.67 -2.40 2.47
CA GLY A 103 -5.42 -1.14 2.30
C GLY A 103 -4.54 0.10 2.10
N SER A 104 -3.25 0.01 2.42
CA SER A 104 -2.31 1.13 2.42
C SER A 104 -0.94 0.73 1.91
N SER A 105 -0.07 1.71 1.71
CA SER A 105 1.31 1.55 1.22
C SER A 105 1.42 0.80 -0.11
N ASN A 106 0.42 0.97 -0.97
CA ASN A 106 0.41 0.45 -2.33
C ASN A 106 0.92 1.51 -3.31
N HIS A 107 1.76 1.08 -4.23
CA HIS A 107 2.28 1.90 -5.31
C HIS A 107 1.86 1.27 -6.64
N PHE A 108 1.12 2.01 -7.45
CA PHE A 108 0.58 1.53 -8.72
C PHE A 108 1.27 2.23 -9.88
N ARG A 109 1.58 1.47 -10.93
CA ARG A 109 1.95 2.02 -12.23
C ARG A 109 0.68 2.58 -12.90
N GLY A 110 0.77 3.79 -13.45
CA GLY A 110 -0.31 4.60 -14.02
C GLY A 110 -1.60 3.89 -14.37
N ILE A 111 -2.63 4.16 -13.58
CA ILE A 111 -4.00 3.72 -13.85
C ILE A 111 -4.59 4.77 -14.81
N ARG A 112 -4.33 4.60 -16.09
CA ARG A 112 -5.00 5.37 -17.14
C ARG A 112 -5.63 4.41 -18.12
#